data_3e7f71f18ed19d15555dfa5a09f46f68
#
_entry.id   3e7f71f18ed19d15555dfa5a09f46f68
#
_cell.length_a   1.000
_cell.length_b   1.000
_cell.length_c   1.000
_cell.angle_alpha   90.00
_cell.angle_beta   90.00
_cell.angle_gamma   90.00
#
_symmetry.space_group_name_H-M   'P 1'
#
loop_
_entity.id
_entity.type
_entity.pdbx_description
1 polymer ?
#
loop_
_entity_poly.entity_id
_entity_poly.type
_entity_poly.pdbx_seq_one_letter_code
_entity_poly.pdbx_strand_id
1 'polypeptide(L)'
;MARRSSSHQSPQFAAGIPRRLSAVVTAFTLVAGVGAVAVVSQSLAAGDRSLPRHALGENLINNSGFGEGLRSWTRTKAGARLIDITKPGVGGSEHAARIQAPRTVRADGSRTESRRTGYLSDDRRTAPRARADAVYQASAWVRATGGPVSGALRLVEWRGGSVANVTVEPFRARNSKWSSVTLVAPATTTGGRLQIGVVARELSSTRGIKIDRVRLHPVTGANATSVPTTPLPDDTSPDGDGDSTSSPTPSTTSSPSTTPSPSPTPTSTPLGKTLFGASVYEGGRTWTGAVADSNEAYGGMEVVRVFYPGLPSAWPGRAGQVGGPVVVSFKANPTDIVAGKHDEFFAKWFSEAPRNRDIWWTYWHEPEDDVESGNFRAEEWRDAYRRLAGLANAADNPKLHNTVILMCWTVNPRSGRDFDDFFPGKSAVEALGWDCYSHPSDATTYARPEDMYGRAVTKSRELGLPWGIAETGSRLVPGDESGEKRAVWLRSIGSWLAQRDAAFVTYFDSVVGGEFRLLDQPSKSAWRDVVNNF
;
A
#
# COMPACT_ATOMS: atom_id res chain seq x y z
N MET A 1 3.05 65.17 25.04
CA MET A 1 1.82 65.34 25.84
C MET A 1 1.13 64.00 25.93
N ALA A 2 1.30 63.35 27.05
CA ALA A 2 0.37 63.02 28.12
C ALA A 2 -0.61 61.93 27.71
N ARG A 3 -0.34 60.68 28.20
CA ARG A 3 -0.88 59.94 29.35
C ARG A 3 -2.37 59.61 29.26
N ARG A 4 -2.74 58.34 29.28
CA ARG A 4 -3.19 57.55 30.46
C ARG A 4 -3.55 56.12 30.04
N SER A 5 -2.97 55.22 30.67
CA SER A 5 -3.21 53.97 31.38
C SER A 5 -4.59 53.85 32.00
N SER A 6 -5.21 52.66 31.91
CA SER A 6 -5.98 52.06 32.98
C SER A 6 -6.09 50.56 32.83
N SER A 7 -5.60 49.90 33.85
CA SER A 7 -5.69 48.52 34.26
C SER A 7 -7.08 48.18 34.79
N HIS A 8 -7.54 46.92 34.60
CA HIS A 8 -8.41 46.20 35.59
C HIS A 8 -8.26 44.69 35.27
N GLN A 9 -7.56 44.02 36.08
CA GLN A 9 -7.82 43.10 37.19
C GLN A 9 -8.89 42.04 36.91
N SER A 10 -8.39 40.76 37.02
CA SER A 10 -9.12 39.51 37.20
C SER A 10 -9.90 39.45 38.53
N PRO A 11 -10.78 38.48 38.67
CA PRO A 11 -10.59 37.64 39.87
C PRO A 11 -10.58 36.14 39.57
N GLN A 12 -9.68 35.48 40.31
CA GLN A 12 -9.66 34.06 40.61
C GLN A 12 -10.87 33.67 41.45
N PHE A 13 -11.41 32.49 41.19
CA PHE A 13 -12.03 31.71 42.26
C PHE A 13 -11.59 30.25 42.19
N ALA A 14 -11.16 29.76 43.31
CA ALA A 14 -10.60 28.44 43.55
C ALA A 14 -11.68 27.48 44.13
N ALA A 15 -11.34 26.20 44.03
CA ALA A 15 -11.65 25.11 44.91
C ALA A 15 -12.94 24.30 44.75
N GLY A 16 -12.74 22.99 44.71
CA GLY A 16 -13.70 22.01 45.16
C GLY A 16 -13.65 20.65 44.46
N ILE A 17 -12.74 19.77 44.89
CA ILE A 17 -12.84 18.31 44.68
C ILE A 17 -13.81 17.78 45.78
N PRO A 18 -14.67 16.78 45.45
CA PRO A 18 -14.38 15.50 46.08
C PRO A 18 -14.61 14.25 45.19
N ARG A 19 -13.83 13.25 45.59
CA ARG A 19 -13.83 11.84 45.19
C ARG A 19 -15.15 11.12 45.55
N ARG A 20 -15.44 10.08 44.81
CA ARG A 20 -15.79 8.66 45.14
C ARG A 20 -16.76 8.08 44.13
N LEU A 21 -16.33 7.00 43.44
CA LEU A 21 -16.66 5.58 43.62
C LEU A 21 -18.09 5.17 43.26
N SER A 22 -18.21 4.33 42.23
CA SER A 22 -18.74 2.97 42.42
C SER A 22 -18.65 2.16 41.13
N ALA A 23 -17.97 1.02 41.21
CA ALA A 23 -18.02 -0.06 40.23
C ALA A 23 -19.38 -0.77 40.40
N VAL A 24 -20.03 -1.03 39.26
CA VAL A 24 -21.12 -2.03 39.18
C VAL A 24 -20.65 -3.14 38.27
N VAL A 25 -20.33 -4.27 38.86
CA VAL A 25 -20.15 -5.56 38.22
C VAL A 25 -21.54 -6.16 38.04
N THR A 26 -21.91 -6.38 36.77
CA THR A 26 -23.07 -7.22 36.48
C THR A 26 -22.57 -8.48 35.76
N ALA A 27 -22.60 -9.57 36.52
CA ALA A 27 -22.36 -10.91 36.02
C ALA A 27 -23.56 -11.36 35.17
N PHE A 28 -23.33 -11.82 33.93
CA PHE A 28 -24.27 -12.62 33.19
C PHE A 28 -23.73 -14.04 33.02
N THR A 29 -24.54 -14.96 33.48
CA THR A 29 -24.29 -16.40 33.52
C THR A 29 -24.32 -17.01 32.12
N LEU A 30 -23.28 -17.77 31.82
CA LEU A 30 -23.09 -18.52 30.59
C LEU A 30 -23.88 -19.83 30.62
N VAL A 31 -24.60 -20.14 29.55
CA VAL A 31 -25.04 -21.50 29.23
C VAL A 31 -24.16 -22.04 28.12
N ALA A 32 -23.55 -23.18 28.40
CA ALA A 32 -22.56 -23.84 27.58
C ALA A 32 -23.18 -24.52 26.35
N GLY A 33 -22.55 -24.31 25.19
CA GLY A 33 -22.67 -25.14 23.99
C GLY A 33 -21.27 -25.39 23.41
N VAL A 34 -20.89 -26.65 23.35
CA VAL A 34 -19.56 -27.17 23.07
C VAL A 34 -19.14 -26.89 21.64
N GLY A 35 -17.97 -26.26 21.47
CA GLY A 35 -17.26 -26.13 20.21
C GLY A 35 -15.89 -25.51 20.49
N ALA A 36 -14.91 -26.36 20.85
CA ALA A 36 -13.57 -25.91 21.22
C ALA A 36 -12.80 -25.39 20.00
N VAL A 37 -12.72 -24.08 19.87
CA VAL A 37 -11.61 -23.39 19.17
C VAL A 37 -10.70 -22.87 20.26
N ALA A 38 -9.52 -23.47 20.37
CA ALA A 38 -8.50 -23.02 21.28
C ALA A 38 -7.99 -21.63 20.83
N VAL A 39 -8.57 -20.58 21.37
CA VAL A 39 -7.95 -19.26 21.41
C VAL A 39 -6.85 -19.35 22.47
N VAL A 40 -5.61 -19.47 22.02
CA VAL A 40 -4.47 -19.27 22.92
C VAL A 40 -4.46 -17.80 23.31
N SER A 41 -5.17 -17.48 24.38
CA SER A 41 -4.99 -16.23 25.12
C SER A 41 -3.66 -16.36 25.85
N GLN A 42 -2.56 -15.94 25.21
CA GLN A 42 -1.33 -15.71 25.95
C GLN A 42 -1.60 -14.56 26.90
N SER A 43 -1.71 -14.87 28.18
CA SER A 43 -1.62 -13.91 29.26
C SER A 43 -0.28 -13.18 29.10
N LEU A 44 -0.35 -11.91 28.68
CA LEU A 44 0.79 -11.00 28.71
C LEU A 44 1.21 -10.87 30.17
N ALA A 45 2.24 -11.61 30.55
CA ALA A 45 2.97 -11.36 31.77
C ALA A 45 3.32 -9.88 31.81
N ALA A 46 3.30 -9.28 32.99
CA ALA A 46 3.63 -7.87 33.23
C ALA A 46 5.07 -7.59 32.79
N GLY A 47 5.27 -7.47 31.48
CA GLY A 47 6.54 -7.14 30.86
C GLY A 47 6.78 -5.65 30.99
N ASP A 48 7.99 -5.33 31.30
CA ASP A 48 8.60 -4.02 31.50
C ASP A 48 7.87 -2.86 30.80
N ARG A 49 7.19 -2.03 31.60
CA ARG A 49 6.43 -0.85 31.16
C ARG A 49 7.33 0.27 30.61
N SER A 50 8.65 0.08 30.58
CA SER A 50 9.65 1.08 30.18
C SER A 50 9.89 1.13 28.65
N LEU A 51 9.49 0.14 27.88
CA LEU A 51 9.73 0.10 26.44
C LEU A 51 8.55 0.68 25.65
N PRO A 52 8.80 1.56 24.67
CA PRO A 52 7.74 2.10 23.82
C PRO A 52 7.05 0.97 23.04
N ARG A 53 5.72 0.98 23.01
CA ARG A 53 4.92 0.10 22.16
C ARG A 53 4.82 0.73 20.79
N HIS A 54 5.39 0.09 19.78
CA HIS A 54 5.23 0.52 18.40
C HIS A 54 3.92 -0.02 17.83
N ALA A 55 3.17 0.83 17.14
CA ALA A 55 1.99 0.40 16.41
C ALA A 55 2.41 -0.45 15.19
N LEU A 56 1.62 -1.47 14.84
CA LEU A 56 1.85 -2.27 13.63
C LEU A 56 1.81 -1.36 12.40
N GLY A 57 2.81 -1.48 11.53
CA GLY A 57 2.92 -0.67 10.32
C GLY A 57 3.46 0.75 10.52
N GLU A 58 3.70 1.19 11.76
CA GLU A 58 4.34 2.49 12.04
C GLU A 58 5.79 2.48 11.56
N ASN A 59 6.16 3.46 10.72
CA ASN A 59 7.56 3.61 10.31
C ASN A 59 8.40 4.22 11.44
N LEU A 60 9.36 3.46 11.94
CA LEU A 60 10.21 3.82 13.06
C LEU A 60 11.45 4.62 12.65
N ILE A 61 11.67 4.85 11.35
CA ILE A 61 12.84 5.58 10.84
C ILE A 61 12.51 7.06 10.68
N ASN A 62 13.30 7.88 11.34
CA ASN A 62 13.23 9.32 11.18
C ASN A 62 13.82 9.76 9.82
N ASN A 63 13.21 10.78 9.19
CA ASN A 63 13.64 11.32 7.92
C ASN A 63 13.84 10.23 6.84
N SER A 64 12.88 9.33 6.73
CA SER A 64 12.92 8.13 5.87
C SER A 64 12.97 8.43 4.37
N GLY A 65 12.47 9.57 3.94
CA GLY A 65 12.47 10.08 2.56
C GLY A 65 13.49 11.19 2.31
N PHE A 66 14.42 11.42 3.24
CA PHE A 66 15.50 12.42 3.12
C PHE A 66 15.05 13.88 2.91
N GLY A 67 13.81 14.22 3.26
CA GLY A 67 13.28 15.58 3.15
C GLY A 67 14.04 16.62 3.98
N GLU A 68 14.70 16.18 5.06
CA GLU A 68 15.59 16.99 5.90
C GLU A 68 17.08 16.73 5.58
N GLY A 69 17.40 16.42 4.33
CA GLY A 69 18.76 16.05 3.92
C GLY A 69 19.22 14.75 4.60
N LEU A 70 20.43 14.76 5.14
CA LEU A 70 20.99 13.60 5.86
C LEU A 70 20.82 13.68 7.38
N ARG A 71 19.91 14.49 7.86
CA ARG A 71 19.58 14.52 9.28
C ARG A 71 19.09 13.13 9.73
N SER A 72 19.54 12.68 10.89
CA SER A 72 19.27 11.33 11.42
C SER A 72 19.97 10.18 10.67
N TRP A 73 20.87 10.47 9.75
CA TRP A 73 21.63 9.48 8.99
C TRP A 73 23.14 9.61 9.20
N THR A 74 23.79 8.47 9.37
CA THR A 74 25.25 8.39 9.57
C THR A 74 25.93 8.03 8.27
N ARG A 75 27.03 8.74 7.97
CA ARG A 75 27.92 8.49 6.83
C ARG A 75 29.05 7.56 7.24
N THR A 76 29.49 6.68 6.37
CA THR A 76 30.74 5.96 6.60
C THR A 76 31.96 6.80 6.36
N LYS A 77 33.01 6.47 7.11
CA LYS A 77 34.36 7.06 6.96
C LYS A 77 35.15 6.50 5.78
N ALA A 78 34.73 5.39 5.18
CA ALA A 78 35.52 4.66 4.18
C ALA A 78 35.20 5.11 2.74
N GLY A 79 35.82 6.22 2.32
CA GLY A 79 36.06 6.52 0.90
C GLY A 79 34.90 6.75 -0.05
N ALA A 80 33.65 6.64 0.39
CA ALA A 80 32.47 6.97 -0.41
C ALA A 80 31.89 8.33 -0.04
N ARG A 81 31.43 9.09 -1.03
CA ARG A 81 30.76 10.37 -0.83
C ARG A 81 29.25 10.17 -0.82
N LEU A 82 28.62 10.58 0.27
CA LEU A 82 27.16 10.63 0.38
C LEU A 82 26.69 12.03 -0.01
N ILE A 83 25.73 12.12 -0.91
CA ILE A 83 25.23 13.39 -1.44
C ILE A 83 23.70 13.33 -1.42
N ASP A 84 23.05 14.35 -0.84
CA ASP A 84 21.64 14.60 -1.03
C ASP A 84 21.36 15.01 -2.47
N ILE A 85 20.28 14.55 -3.00
CA ILE A 85 19.81 14.97 -4.31
C ILE A 85 18.37 15.43 -4.24
N THR A 86 18.09 16.52 -4.90
CA THR A 86 16.79 17.15 -4.86
C THR A 86 15.83 16.66 -5.94
N LYS A 87 16.22 15.76 -6.86
CA LYS A 87 15.30 15.20 -7.89
C LYS A 87 15.91 14.01 -8.64
N PRO A 88 15.08 13.03 -9.10
CA PRO A 88 13.87 12.54 -8.48
C PRO A 88 14.19 11.40 -7.51
N GLY A 89 13.46 11.35 -6.39
CA GLY A 89 13.32 10.18 -5.55
C GLY A 89 12.25 9.22 -6.10
N VAL A 90 11.87 8.21 -5.34
CA VAL A 90 10.81 7.26 -5.69
C VAL A 90 9.46 7.98 -5.77
N GLY A 91 8.70 7.68 -6.81
CA GLY A 91 7.34 8.22 -6.97
C GLY A 91 7.25 9.74 -6.99
N GLY A 92 8.29 10.42 -7.50
CA GLY A 92 8.31 11.89 -7.58
C GLY A 92 8.68 12.58 -6.27
N SER A 93 9.15 11.85 -5.25
CA SER A 93 9.74 12.45 -4.03
C SER A 93 10.86 13.41 -4.43
N GLU A 94 10.92 14.56 -3.78
CA GLU A 94 11.90 15.60 -4.13
C GLU A 94 13.33 15.25 -3.67
N HIS A 95 13.49 14.25 -2.78
CA HIS A 95 14.75 13.92 -2.16
C HIS A 95 15.05 12.42 -2.22
N ALA A 96 16.32 12.11 -2.38
CA ALA A 96 16.87 10.77 -2.19
C ALA A 96 18.34 10.91 -1.76
N ALA A 97 18.83 9.99 -0.94
CA ALA A 97 20.24 9.92 -0.63
C ALA A 97 21.00 9.26 -1.79
N ARG A 98 22.23 9.71 -2.06
CA ARG A 98 23.12 9.13 -3.06
C ARG A 98 24.43 8.72 -2.42
N ILE A 99 24.84 7.48 -2.66
CA ILE A 99 26.18 7.00 -2.33
C ILE A 99 26.98 6.85 -3.62
N GLN A 100 28.15 7.50 -3.68
CA GLN A 100 29.06 7.42 -4.82
C GLN A 100 30.51 7.55 -4.32
N ALA A 101 31.46 6.88 -4.97
CA ALA A 101 32.86 7.07 -4.66
C ALA A 101 33.35 8.45 -5.16
N PRO A 102 34.28 9.12 -4.44
CA PRO A 102 34.88 10.34 -4.92
C PRO A 102 35.75 10.07 -6.16
N ARG A 103 35.88 11.06 -7.03
CA ARG A 103 36.84 11.02 -8.12
C ARG A 103 38.26 11.12 -7.54
N THR A 104 39.09 10.14 -7.79
CA THR A 104 40.50 10.17 -7.37
C THR A 104 41.36 10.59 -8.56
N VAL A 105 42.09 11.69 -8.42
CA VAL A 105 43.10 12.15 -9.38
C VAL A 105 44.47 11.94 -8.71
N ARG A 106 45.38 11.22 -9.37
CA ARG A 106 46.74 11.04 -8.89
C ARG A 106 47.57 12.32 -9.10
N ALA A 107 48.71 12.42 -8.41
CA ALA A 107 49.60 13.57 -8.53
C ALA A 107 50.14 13.79 -9.96
N ASP A 108 50.18 12.73 -10.78
CA ASP A 108 50.55 12.73 -12.19
C ASP A 108 49.42 13.13 -13.14
N GLY A 109 48.25 13.53 -12.61
CA GLY A 109 47.06 13.87 -13.41
C GLY A 109 46.28 12.68 -13.95
N SER A 110 46.77 11.47 -13.75
CA SER A 110 46.07 10.26 -14.17
C SER A 110 44.81 10.00 -13.30
N ARG A 111 43.75 9.44 -13.93
CA ARG A 111 42.49 9.13 -13.27
C ARG A 111 42.46 7.64 -12.92
N THR A 112 42.34 7.33 -11.63
CA THR A 112 42.09 5.94 -11.20
C THR A 112 40.64 5.78 -10.79
N GLU A 113 39.94 4.81 -11.39
CA GLU A 113 38.67 4.31 -10.90
C GLU A 113 38.92 3.21 -9.87
N SER A 114 38.98 3.57 -8.61
CA SER A 114 38.97 2.56 -7.55
C SER A 114 37.51 2.18 -7.23
N ARG A 115 37.21 0.89 -7.30
CA ARG A 115 35.92 0.38 -6.81
C ARG A 115 35.89 0.44 -5.30
N ARG A 116 34.81 1.00 -4.72
CA ARG A 116 34.69 1.20 -3.29
C ARG A 116 33.35 0.73 -2.77
N THR A 117 33.31 0.37 -1.49
CA THR A 117 32.09 0.08 -0.76
C THR A 117 31.64 1.34 -0.02
N GLY A 118 30.36 1.67 -0.11
CA GLY A 118 29.71 2.75 0.62
C GLY A 118 28.64 2.23 1.55
N TYR A 119 28.42 2.94 2.64
CA TYR A 119 27.46 2.56 3.67
C TYR A 119 26.64 3.77 4.12
N LEU A 120 25.33 3.62 4.21
CA LEU A 120 24.38 4.57 4.79
C LEU A 120 23.58 3.86 5.87
N SER A 121 23.53 4.39 7.07
CA SER A 121 22.67 3.87 8.13
C SER A 121 21.98 5.00 8.86
N ASP A 122 20.83 4.71 9.49
CA ASP A 122 20.25 5.66 10.44
C ASP A 122 21.19 5.89 11.64
N ASP A 123 21.04 7.05 12.29
CA ASP A 123 21.85 7.38 13.47
C ASP A 123 21.41 6.49 14.65
N ARG A 124 22.40 5.89 15.34
CA ARG A 124 22.14 5.09 16.56
C ARG A 124 21.32 5.83 17.61
N ARG A 125 21.38 7.16 17.66
CA ARG A 125 20.62 7.97 18.63
C ARG A 125 19.13 7.98 18.32
N THR A 126 18.78 7.89 17.05
CA THR A 126 17.40 7.89 16.56
C THR A 126 16.87 6.48 16.32
N ALA A 127 17.73 5.45 16.35
CA ALA A 127 17.36 4.07 16.15
C ALA A 127 16.36 3.60 17.23
N PRO A 128 15.24 2.97 16.83
CA PRO A 128 14.22 2.51 17.76
C PRO A 128 14.73 1.38 18.66
N ARG A 129 14.06 1.15 19.79
CA ARG A 129 14.36 0.02 20.67
C ARG A 129 13.60 -1.21 20.23
N ALA A 130 14.29 -2.35 20.18
CA ALA A 130 13.70 -3.64 19.92
C ALA A 130 12.79 -4.07 21.07
N ARG A 131 11.71 -4.76 20.74
CA ARG A 131 10.89 -5.53 21.70
C ARG A 131 11.19 -7.01 21.51
N ALA A 132 11.32 -7.74 22.64
CA ALA A 132 11.31 -9.19 22.59
C ALA A 132 10.04 -9.65 21.87
N ASP A 133 10.10 -10.79 21.20
CA ASP A 133 8.97 -11.40 20.51
C ASP A 133 8.40 -10.62 19.30
N ALA A 134 8.90 -9.43 19.03
CA ALA A 134 8.49 -8.66 17.87
C ALA A 134 9.33 -9.03 16.62
N VAL A 135 8.65 -9.12 15.51
CA VAL A 135 9.25 -9.25 14.18
C VAL A 135 9.20 -7.90 13.50
N TYR A 136 10.29 -7.53 12.84
CA TYR A 136 10.43 -6.25 12.16
C TYR A 136 10.66 -6.47 10.67
N GLN A 137 10.00 -5.66 9.88
CA GLN A 137 10.26 -5.54 8.45
C GLN A 137 11.03 -4.26 8.18
N ALA A 138 12.19 -4.39 7.53
CA ALA A 138 12.99 -3.30 7.02
C ALA A 138 12.90 -3.25 5.51
N SER A 139 12.74 -2.07 4.92
CA SER A 139 12.73 -1.90 3.46
C SER A 139 13.43 -0.62 3.04
N ALA A 140 13.93 -0.60 1.80
CA ALA A 140 14.51 0.58 1.16
C ALA A 140 14.29 0.50 -0.35
N TRP A 141 14.04 1.64 -0.98
CA TRP A 141 14.07 1.74 -2.43
C TRP A 141 15.47 2.12 -2.90
N VAL A 142 15.97 1.40 -3.90
CA VAL A 142 17.30 1.57 -4.44
C VAL A 142 17.29 1.68 -5.95
N ARG A 143 18.15 2.57 -6.50
CA ARG A 143 18.36 2.73 -7.93
C ARG A 143 19.82 2.99 -8.22
N ALA A 144 20.42 2.22 -9.12
CA ALA A 144 21.79 2.46 -9.53
C ALA A 144 21.90 3.67 -10.48
N THR A 145 23.07 4.26 -10.54
CA THR A 145 23.46 5.31 -11.49
C THR A 145 24.79 4.94 -12.12
N GLY A 146 24.92 5.10 -13.45
CA GLY A 146 26.17 4.81 -14.19
C GLY A 146 26.49 3.32 -14.34
N GLY A 147 25.51 2.43 -14.16
CA GLY A 147 25.63 0.99 -14.27
C GLY A 147 25.06 0.24 -13.07
N PRO A 148 24.87 -1.09 -13.16
CA PRO A 148 24.31 -1.86 -12.05
C PRO A 148 25.22 -1.82 -10.82
N VAL A 149 24.60 -1.82 -9.63
CA VAL A 149 25.27 -1.81 -8.32
C VAL A 149 24.74 -2.96 -7.48
N SER A 150 25.64 -3.79 -6.97
CA SER A 150 25.30 -4.81 -5.96
C SER A 150 25.40 -4.22 -4.57
N GLY A 151 24.54 -4.70 -3.66
CA GLY A 151 24.51 -4.20 -2.29
C GLY A 151 23.71 -5.11 -1.37
N ALA A 152 23.47 -4.60 -0.17
CA ALA A 152 22.64 -5.28 0.81
C ALA A 152 21.89 -4.28 1.71
N LEU A 153 20.64 -4.57 2.02
CA LEU A 153 19.90 -3.99 3.12
C LEU A 153 20.29 -4.73 4.41
N ARG A 154 20.51 -4.01 5.50
CA ARG A 154 20.92 -4.59 6.78
C ARG A 154 20.04 -4.08 7.90
N LEU A 155 19.66 -4.98 8.78
CA LEU A 155 19.09 -4.66 10.08
C LEU A 155 20.09 -5.12 11.14
N VAL A 156 20.64 -4.15 11.88
CA VAL A 156 21.67 -4.37 12.91
C VAL A 156 21.04 -4.16 14.28
N GLU A 157 21.09 -5.16 15.11
CA GLU A 157 20.65 -5.07 16.50
C GLU A 157 21.84 -4.77 17.41
N TRP A 158 21.74 -3.69 18.19
CA TRP A 158 22.75 -3.24 19.11
C TRP A 158 22.34 -3.45 20.56
N ARG A 159 23.23 -3.99 21.37
CA ARG A 159 23.07 -4.12 22.83
C ARG A 159 24.30 -3.54 23.54
N GLY A 160 24.07 -2.58 24.46
CA GLY A 160 25.17 -2.01 25.26
C GLY A 160 26.31 -1.40 24.46
N GLY A 161 26.08 -1.02 23.18
CA GLY A 161 27.12 -0.48 22.32
C GLY A 161 27.80 -1.48 21.38
N SER A 162 27.56 -2.79 21.59
CA SER A 162 28.06 -3.87 20.74
C SER A 162 26.98 -4.37 19.80
N VAL A 163 27.38 -4.90 18.64
CA VAL A 163 26.47 -5.57 17.69
C VAL A 163 26.05 -6.91 18.30
N ALA A 164 24.74 -7.09 18.49
CA ALA A 164 24.17 -8.33 19.00
C ALA A 164 23.72 -9.27 17.88
N ASN A 165 23.18 -8.70 16.80
CA ASN A 165 22.73 -9.46 15.62
C ASN A 165 22.79 -8.60 14.36
N VAL A 166 22.97 -9.23 13.20
CA VAL A 166 22.90 -8.59 11.88
C VAL A 166 22.13 -9.50 10.93
N THR A 167 21.02 -8.99 10.41
CA THR A 167 20.30 -9.65 9.31
C THR A 167 20.53 -8.87 8.03
N VAL A 168 20.72 -9.59 6.92
CA VAL A 168 21.17 -9.03 5.64
C VAL A 168 20.30 -9.56 4.50
N GLU A 169 19.82 -8.66 3.63
CA GLU A 169 19.14 -9.01 2.38
C GLU A 169 19.93 -8.43 1.20
N PRO A 170 20.55 -9.26 0.35
CA PRO A 170 21.31 -8.81 -0.80
C PRO A 170 20.39 -8.25 -1.89
N PHE A 171 20.91 -7.28 -2.66
CA PHE A 171 20.21 -6.75 -3.83
C PHE A 171 21.17 -6.43 -4.99
N ARG A 172 20.59 -6.33 -6.19
CA ARG A 172 21.26 -5.80 -7.38
C ARG A 172 20.42 -4.69 -7.99
N ALA A 173 20.76 -3.45 -7.72
CA ALA A 173 20.12 -2.27 -8.27
C ALA A 173 20.49 -2.08 -9.75
N ARG A 174 19.51 -1.71 -10.59
CA ARG A 174 19.69 -1.39 -12.01
C ARG A 174 19.61 0.12 -12.25
N ASN A 175 20.16 0.58 -13.37
CA ASN A 175 20.23 2.01 -13.70
C ASN A 175 18.88 2.61 -14.14
N SER A 176 17.99 1.80 -14.72
CA SER A 176 16.79 2.29 -15.38
C SER A 176 15.60 2.52 -14.46
N LYS A 177 15.51 1.82 -13.34
CA LYS A 177 14.35 1.93 -12.44
C LYS A 177 14.67 1.71 -10.97
N TRP A 178 13.82 2.24 -10.12
CA TRP A 178 13.82 1.98 -8.71
C TRP A 178 13.39 0.53 -8.43
N SER A 179 13.99 -0.09 -7.43
CA SER A 179 13.63 -1.42 -6.95
C SER A 179 13.55 -1.39 -5.43
N SER A 180 12.52 -1.99 -4.86
CA SER A 180 12.44 -2.20 -3.42
C SER A 180 13.28 -3.40 -3.01
N VAL A 181 13.93 -3.29 -1.87
CA VAL A 181 14.57 -4.40 -1.16
C VAL A 181 13.96 -4.48 0.23
N THR A 182 13.60 -5.68 0.66
CA THR A 182 12.89 -5.91 1.92
C THR A 182 13.51 -7.06 2.68
N LEU A 183 13.63 -6.89 3.99
CA LEU A 183 14.17 -7.90 4.90
C LEU A 183 13.24 -8.01 6.11
N VAL A 184 12.99 -9.21 6.59
CA VAL A 184 12.19 -9.48 7.79
C VAL A 184 13.04 -10.22 8.80
N ALA A 185 13.07 -9.75 10.04
CA ALA A 185 13.85 -10.37 11.11
C ALA A 185 13.16 -10.25 12.47
N PRO A 186 13.20 -11.33 13.28
CA PRO A 186 12.81 -11.23 14.68
C PRO A 186 13.85 -10.42 15.47
N ALA A 187 13.42 -9.68 16.47
CA ALA A 187 14.33 -9.13 17.46
C ALA A 187 14.88 -10.25 18.34
N THR A 188 16.20 -10.26 18.54
CA THR A 188 16.87 -11.27 19.36
C THR A 188 17.05 -10.82 20.82
N THR A 189 16.95 -9.52 21.08
CA THR A 189 17.16 -8.95 22.41
C THR A 189 16.09 -7.91 22.76
N THR A 190 15.64 -7.91 24.02
CA THR A 190 14.75 -6.86 24.53
C THR A 190 15.54 -5.59 24.82
N GLY A 191 15.05 -4.44 24.33
CA GLY A 191 15.64 -3.13 24.59
C GLY A 191 16.89 -2.81 23.79
N GLY A 192 17.35 -3.71 22.92
CA GLY A 192 18.38 -3.42 21.90
C GLY A 192 17.94 -2.33 20.95
N ARG A 193 18.89 -1.63 20.30
CA ARG A 193 18.55 -0.65 19.27
C ARG A 193 18.60 -1.30 17.89
N LEU A 194 17.59 -1.05 17.08
CA LEU A 194 17.48 -1.56 15.71
C LEU A 194 17.95 -0.49 14.72
N GLN A 195 19.09 -0.71 14.09
CA GLN A 195 19.67 0.20 13.10
C GLN A 195 19.51 -0.37 11.70
N ILE A 196 18.87 0.37 10.81
CA ILE A 196 18.79 0.01 9.40
C ILE A 196 19.97 0.59 8.64
N GLY A 197 20.48 -0.15 7.65
CA GLY A 197 21.58 0.32 6.81
C GLY A 197 21.54 -0.25 5.40
N VAL A 198 22.04 0.54 4.45
CA VAL A 198 22.22 0.11 3.06
C VAL A 198 23.72 0.12 2.75
N VAL A 199 24.23 -1.04 2.35
CA VAL A 199 25.59 -1.22 1.85
C VAL A 199 25.54 -1.26 0.33
N ALA A 200 26.40 -0.53 -0.35
CA ALA A 200 26.55 -0.59 -1.80
C ALA A 200 28.00 -0.86 -2.16
N ARG A 201 28.21 -1.81 -3.06
CA ARG A 201 29.54 -2.30 -3.47
C ARG A 201 29.88 -1.82 -4.88
N GLU A 202 31.15 -1.90 -5.23
CA GLU A 202 31.66 -1.54 -6.57
C GLU A 202 31.31 -0.11 -7.03
N LEU A 203 31.21 0.81 -6.09
CA LEU A 203 31.00 2.22 -6.37
C LEU A 203 32.23 2.85 -7.00
N SER A 204 32.03 3.71 -7.98
CA SER A 204 33.09 4.51 -8.61
C SER A 204 32.68 5.99 -8.72
N SER A 205 33.49 6.81 -9.31
CA SER A 205 33.17 8.22 -9.56
C SER A 205 32.00 8.40 -10.57
N THR A 206 31.73 7.38 -11.36
CA THR A 206 30.65 7.36 -12.35
C THR A 206 29.51 6.42 -11.96
N ARG A 207 29.76 5.45 -11.06
CA ARG A 207 28.80 4.45 -10.61
C ARG A 207 28.41 4.68 -9.16
N GLY A 208 27.14 4.88 -8.91
CA GLY A 208 26.58 5.13 -7.59
C GLY A 208 25.22 4.47 -7.37
N ILE A 209 24.68 4.65 -6.19
CA ILE A 209 23.33 4.22 -5.83
C ILE A 209 22.55 5.39 -5.25
N LYS A 210 21.30 5.49 -5.59
CA LYS A 210 20.29 6.32 -4.94
C LYS A 210 19.47 5.46 -3.99
N ILE A 211 19.10 6.02 -2.85
CA ILE A 211 18.34 5.36 -1.78
C ILE A 211 17.22 6.31 -1.37
N ASP A 212 16.01 5.79 -1.22
CA ASP A 212 14.85 6.56 -0.78
C ASP A 212 13.87 5.68 -0.01
N ARG A 213 12.89 6.29 0.68
CA ARG A 213 11.78 5.64 1.40
C ARG A 213 12.24 4.47 2.27
N VAL A 214 13.23 4.72 3.12
CA VAL A 214 13.72 3.70 4.04
C VAL A 214 12.71 3.52 5.17
N ARG A 215 12.28 2.29 5.42
CA ARG A 215 11.26 1.98 6.43
C ARG A 215 11.72 0.86 7.35
N LEU A 216 11.32 0.96 8.60
CA LEU A 216 11.41 -0.10 9.60
C LEU A 216 10.13 -0.08 10.42
N HIS A 217 9.42 -1.19 10.45
CA HIS A 217 8.16 -1.27 11.22
C HIS A 217 7.95 -2.67 11.78
N PRO A 218 7.25 -2.80 12.91
CA PRO A 218 6.88 -4.10 13.44
C PRO A 218 5.79 -4.74 12.59
N VAL A 219 5.88 -6.07 12.42
CA VAL A 219 4.91 -6.89 11.69
C VAL A 219 4.38 -8.01 12.58
N THR A 220 3.21 -8.56 12.27
CA THR A 220 2.68 -9.73 12.97
C THR A 220 3.42 -11.00 12.52
N GLY A 221 3.61 -11.96 13.44
CA GLY A 221 4.34 -13.20 13.17
C GLY A 221 3.79 -14.07 12.03
N ALA A 222 2.52 -13.87 11.61
CA ALA A 222 1.94 -14.53 10.45
C ALA A 222 2.55 -14.06 9.11
N ASN A 223 3.18 -12.89 9.07
CA ASN A 223 3.86 -12.33 7.91
C ASN A 223 5.38 -12.50 7.96
N ALA A 224 5.87 -13.17 9.00
CA ALA A 224 7.30 -13.40 9.21
C ALA A 224 7.74 -14.69 8.53
N THR A 225 7.96 -14.64 7.23
CA THR A 225 8.76 -15.68 6.57
C THR A 225 10.20 -15.48 7.03
N SER A 226 10.73 -16.43 7.78
CA SER A 226 12.12 -16.43 8.24
C SER A 226 13.06 -16.44 7.03
N VAL A 227 13.73 -15.31 6.80
CA VAL A 227 14.88 -15.30 5.88
C VAL A 227 16.04 -16.00 6.60
N PRO A 228 16.71 -16.97 5.97
CA PRO A 228 17.87 -17.64 6.56
C PRO A 228 18.95 -16.61 6.93
N THR A 229 19.43 -16.65 8.15
CA THR A 229 20.62 -15.91 8.57
C THR A 229 21.85 -16.57 7.93
N THR A 230 22.32 -16.02 6.81
CA THR A 230 23.59 -16.42 6.24
C THR A 230 24.67 -15.57 6.90
N PRO A 231 25.69 -16.15 7.55
CA PRO A 231 26.83 -15.40 8.04
C PRO A 231 27.54 -14.72 6.87
N LEU A 232 27.98 -13.48 7.06
CA LEU A 232 28.87 -12.81 6.10
C LEU A 232 30.17 -13.61 5.98
N PRO A 233 30.67 -13.86 4.77
CA PRO A 233 32.06 -14.33 4.61
C PRO A 233 33.00 -13.30 5.20
N ASP A 234 33.95 -13.78 5.99
CA ASP A 234 35.06 -12.97 6.51
C ASP A 234 35.82 -12.29 5.37
N ASP A 235 36.20 -11.05 5.62
CA ASP A 235 36.88 -10.16 4.69
C ASP A 235 38.39 -10.54 4.66
N THR A 236 38.70 -11.74 4.11
CA THR A 236 40.07 -12.11 3.76
C THR A 236 40.10 -12.52 2.30
N SER A 237 40.70 -11.65 1.48
CA SER A 237 41.12 -11.97 0.11
C SER A 237 42.11 -13.14 0.11
N PRO A 238 42.24 -13.92 -0.97
CA PRO A 238 43.13 -13.52 -2.03
C PRO A 238 42.66 -13.79 -3.47
N ASP A 239 43.38 -13.18 -4.37
CA ASP A 239 43.32 -13.25 -5.83
C ASP A 239 43.41 -14.67 -6.39
N GLY A 240 42.77 -14.90 -7.53
CA GLY A 240 42.91 -16.12 -8.30
C GLY A 240 42.21 -15.99 -9.66
N ASP A 241 43.01 -15.70 -10.68
CA ASP A 241 42.66 -15.79 -12.11
C ASP A 241 42.25 -17.20 -12.50
N GLY A 242 41.30 -17.31 -13.43
CA GLY A 242 40.92 -18.60 -14.02
C GLY A 242 39.99 -18.40 -15.22
N ASP A 243 40.62 -18.19 -16.37
CA ASP A 243 40.05 -18.29 -17.71
C ASP A 243 39.52 -19.69 -18.01
N SER A 244 38.35 -19.82 -18.61
CA SER A 244 38.07 -20.86 -19.63
C SER A 244 36.71 -20.71 -20.29
N THR A 245 36.79 -20.48 -21.55
CA THR A 245 35.83 -20.61 -22.66
C THR A 245 35.09 -21.94 -22.70
N SER A 246 33.80 -21.90 -23.03
CA SER A 246 33.21 -22.68 -24.14
C SER A 246 31.70 -22.44 -24.28
N SER A 247 31.32 -22.02 -25.47
CA SER A 247 29.97 -21.91 -25.98
C SER A 247 29.55 -23.25 -26.62
N PRO A 248 28.29 -23.65 -26.58
CA PRO A 248 27.74 -24.41 -27.69
C PRO A 248 26.54 -23.72 -28.35
N THR A 249 26.57 -23.75 -29.67
CA THR A 249 25.58 -23.34 -30.64
C THR A 249 24.30 -24.19 -30.55
N PRO A 250 23.11 -23.63 -30.71
CA PRO A 250 21.90 -24.45 -30.84
C PRO A 250 21.57 -24.70 -32.32
N SER A 251 21.25 -25.95 -32.62
CA SER A 251 20.71 -26.42 -33.88
C SER A 251 19.25 -26.02 -34.04
N THR A 252 18.96 -25.53 -35.25
CA THR A 252 17.61 -25.24 -35.78
C THR A 252 16.87 -26.52 -36.13
N THR A 253 15.64 -26.68 -35.65
CA THR A 253 14.67 -27.60 -36.25
C THR A 253 13.36 -26.86 -36.49
N SER A 254 13.02 -26.74 -37.78
CA SER A 254 11.78 -26.14 -38.27
C SER A 254 10.61 -27.14 -38.18
N SER A 255 9.45 -26.69 -37.71
CA SER A 255 8.16 -27.37 -37.92
C SER A 255 6.99 -26.40 -38.03
N PRO A 256 5.87 -26.78 -38.65
CA PRO A 256 5.17 -25.93 -39.60
C PRO A 256 4.13 -25.02 -38.94
N SER A 257 3.96 -23.88 -39.64
CA SER A 257 2.97 -22.83 -39.39
C SER A 257 1.54 -23.36 -39.59
N THR A 258 0.73 -23.28 -38.49
CA THR A 258 -0.72 -23.28 -38.59
C THR A 258 -1.21 -21.86 -38.34
N THR A 259 -1.80 -21.27 -39.39
CA THR A 259 -2.43 -19.94 -39.35
C THR A 259 -3.59 -19.95 -38.36
N PRO A 260 -3.63 -19.09 -37.31
CA PRO A 260 -4.81 -18.95 -36.47
C PRO A 260 -5.88 -18.15 -37.18
N SER A 261 -7.09 -18.70 -37.18
CA SER A 261 -8.34 -18.03 -37.55
C SER A 261 -8.53 -16.74 -36.76
N PRO A 262 -9.05 -15.65 -37.36
CA PRO A 262 -9.24 -14.40 -36.66
C PRO A 262 -10.26 -14.57 -35.52
N SER A 263 -9.82 -14.28 -34.32
CA SER A 263 -10.66 -14.15 -33.14
C SER A 263 -11.68 -13.03 -33.33
N PRO A 264 -12.94 -13.19 -32.91
CA PRO A 264 -13.93 -12.13 -33.07
C PRO A 264 -13.50 -10.89 -32.30
N THR A 265 -13.50 -9.76 -32.95
CA THR A 265 -13.35 -8.42 -32.36
C THR A 265 -14.42 -8.27 -31.25
N PRO A 266 -14.07 -7.94 -30.02
CA PRO A 266 -15.08 -7.69 -28.99
C PRO A 266 -15.90 -6.45 -29.40
N THR A 267 -17.14 -6.68 -29.78
CA THR A 267 -18.15 -5.64 -29.94
C THR A 267 -18.40 -5.06 -28.54
N SER A 268 -18.02 -3.82 -28.30
CA SER A 268 -18.36 -3.11 -27.08
C SER A 268 -19.88 -3.02 -27.00
N THR A 269 -20.47 -3.87 -26.16
CA THR A 269 -21.88 -3.72 -25.76
C THR A 269 -22.02 -2.34 -25.13
N PRO A 270 -23.02 -1.52 -25.50
CA PRO A 270 -23.28 -0.27 -24.78
C PRO A 270 -23.48 -0.61 -23.30
N LEU A 271 -22.61 -0.07 -22.45
CA LEU A 271 -22.81 -0.16 -21.01
C LEU A 271 -24.15 0.51 -20.68
N GLY A 272 -25.01 -0.19 -19.94
CA GLY A 272 -26.28 0.35 -19.46
C GLY A 272 -26.07 1.57 -18.55
N LYS A 273 -27.13 1.98 -17.89
CA LYS A 273 -27.12 3.03 -16.88
C LYS A 273 -25.95 2.86 -15.88
N THR A 274 -25.25 3.96 -15.52
CA THR A 274 -24.26 3.97 -14.43
C THR A 274 -24.94 3.60 -13.10
N LEU A 275 -24.41 2.63 -12.38
CA LEU A 275 -24.93 2.23 -11.08
C LEU A 275 -24.26 3.06 -9.97
N PHE A 276 -25.05 3.70 -9.13
CA PHE A 276 -24.55 4.50 -8.01
C PHE A 276 -24.84 3.83 -6.66
N GLY A 277 -23.88 3.95 -5.73
CA GLY A 277 -24.02 3.40 -4.39
C GLY A 277 -22.88 3.82 -3.46
N ALA A 278 -22.59 3.02 -2.46
CA ALA A 278 -21.59 3.35 -1.46
C ALA A 278 -20.93 2.11 -0.84
N SER A 279 -19.81 2.31 -0.15
CA SER A 279 -19.36 1.42 0.91
C SER A 279 -20.22 1.63 2.16
N VAL A 280 -20.27 0.62 3.03
CA VAL A 280 -21.13 0.65 4.22
C VAL A 280 -20.29 0.68 5.48
N TYR A 281 -20.47 1.72 6.28
CA TYR A 281 -19.85 1.83 7.60
C TYR A 281 -20.71 1.14 8.66
N GLU A 282 -20.23 0.04 9.24
CA GLU A 282 -20.98 -0.74 10.21
C GLU A 282 -21.20 0.01 11.55
N GLY A 283 -20.16 0.67 12.07
CA GLY A 283 -20.28 1.48 13.29
C GLY A 283 -20.83 0.71 14.51
N GLY A 284 -20.52 -0.58 14.60
CA GLY A 284 -21.02 -1.47 15.66
C GLY A 284 -22.37 -2.12 15.38
N ARG A 285 -23.00 -1.83 14.24
CA ARG A 285 -24.24 -2.48 13.78
C ARG A 285 -23.94 -3.81 13.09
N THR A 286 -24.96 -4.63 12.90
CA THR A 286 -24.85 -5.79 12.00
C THR A 286 -24.66 -5.31 10.56
N TRP A 287 -24.01 -6.11 9.72
CA TRP A 287 -23.81 -5.80 8.30
C TRP A 287 -25.14 -5.50 7.58
N THR A 288 -26.12 -6.38 7.74
CA THR A 288 -27.43 -6.21 7.12
C THR A 288 -28.17 -4.97 7.61
N GLY A 289 -28.08 -4.65 8.90
CA GLY A 289 -28.63 -3.42 9.46
C GLY A 289 -27.95 -2.18 8.89
N ALA A 290 -26.62 -2.18 8.81
CA ALA A 290 -25.89 -1.07 8.23
C ALA A 290 -26.15 -0.86 6.73
N VAL A 291 -26.33 -1.96 5.96
CA VAL A 291 -26.78 -1.89 4.55
C VAL A 291 -28.18 -1.29 4.44
N ALA A 292 -29.10 -1.71 5.30
CA ALA A 292 -30.47 -1.17 5.31
C ALA A 292 -30.48 0.34 5.62
N ASP A 293 -29.74 0.77 6.64
CA ASP A 293 -29.62 2.19 7.00
C ASP A 293 -29.00 3.04 5.87
N SER A 294 -27.98 2.49 5.18
CA SER A 294 -27.36 3.17 4.03
C SER A 294 -28.32 3.26 2.85
N ASN A 295 -29.11 2.20 2.58
CA ASN A 295 -30.15 2.22 1.57
C ASN A 295 -31.23 3.28 1.89
N GLU A 296 -31.66 3.37 3.14
CA GLU A 296 -32.59 4.42 3.56
C GLU A 296 -31.97 5.82 3.41
N ALA A 297 -30.72 5.98 3.84
CA ALA A 297 -30.02 7.28 3.77
C ALA A 297 -29.83 7.75 2.33
N TYR A 298 -29.48 6.86 1.40
CA TYR A 298 -29.12 7.18 0.01
C TYR A 298 -30.21 6.85 -1.01
N GLY A 299 -31.38 6.44 -0.58
CA GLY A 299 -32.54 6.27 -1.48
C GLY A 299 -32.54 4.96 -2.30
N GLY A 300 -31.80 3.94 -1.85
CA GLY A 300 -31.69 2.64 -2.51
C GLY A 300 -30.45 2.52 -3.38
N MET A 301 -29.34 2.08 -2.77
CA MET A 301 -28.07 1.89 -3.49
C MET A 301 -28.22 0.82 -4.59
N GLU A 302 -27.82 1.15 -5.81
CA GLU A 302 -27.84 0.24 -6.96
C GLU A 302 -26.64 -0.71 -6.98
N VAL A 303 -25.55 -0.33 -6.30
CA VAL A 303 -24.33 -1.12 -6.15
C VAL A 303 -23.74 -0.90 -4.76
N VAL A 304 -23.16 -1.93 -4.16
CA VAL A 304 -22.53 -1.83 -2.83
C VAL A 304 -21.07 -2.26 -2.90
N ARG A 305 -20.19 -1.45 -2.32
CA ARG A 305 -18.79 -1.76 -2.16
C ARG A 305 -18.56 -2.62 -0.92
N VAL A 306 -17.97 -3.81 -1.08
CA VAL A 306 -17.77 -4.80 -0.02
C VAL A 306 -16.29 -5.12 0.14
N PHE A 307 -15.78 -5.07 1.36
CA PHE A 307 -14.39 -5.33 1.70
C PHE A 307 -14.25 -6.58 2.57
N TYR A 308 -13.24 -7.39 2.23
CA TYR A 308 -12.75 -8.46 3.09
C TYR A 308 -11.26 -8.23 3.36
N PRO A 309 -10.83 -8.07 4.63
CA PRO A 309 -9.43 -7.84 4.96
C PRO A 309 -8.54 -9.07 4.75
N GLY A 310 -9.14 -10.23 4.51
CA GLY A 310 -8.54 -11.51 4.19
C GLY A 310 -9.32 -12.22 3.11
N LEU A 311 -9.38 -13.55 3.17
CA LEU A 311 -10.22 -14.36 2.28
C LEU A 311 -11.69 -13.96 2.43
N PRO A 312 -12.46 -13.93 1.32
CA PRO A 312 -13.88 -13.65 1.42
C PRO A 312 -14.59 -14.79 2.15
N SER A 313 -15.68 -14.48 2.85
CA SER A 313 -16.54 -15.54 3.37
C SER A 313 -17.23 -16.29 2.22
N ALA A 314 -17.53 -17.59 2.44
CA ALA A 314 -18.34 -18.36 1.49
C ALA A 314 -19.68 -17.65 1.21
N TRP A 315 -20.21 -17.86 0.01
CA TRP A 315 -21.53 -17.35 -0.32
C TRP A 315 -22.61 -17.94 0.61
N PRO A 316 -23.64 -17.16 1.02
CA PRO A 316 -23.90 -15.78 0.57
C PRO A 316 -22.99 -14.72 1.21
N GLY A 317 -22.36 -14.95 2.36
CA GLY A 317 -21.48 -14.00 3.04
C GLY A 317 -21.99 -12.54 3.01
N ARG A 318 -21.11 -11.57 3.27
CA ARG A 318 -21.48 -10.14 3.19
C ARG A 318 -21.95 -9.74 1.79
N ALA A 319 -21.21 -10.14 0.77
CA ALA A 319 -21.53 -9.79 -0.62
C ALA A 319 -22.86 -10.41 -1.08
N GLY A 320 -23.18 -11.63 -0.61
CA GLY A 320 -24.42 -12.30 -0.92
C GLY A 320 -25.65 -11.71 -0.23
N GLN A 321 -25.48 -11.11 0.93
CA GLN A 321 -26.55 -10.46 1.71
C GLN A 321 -26.98 -9.10 1.13
N VAL A 322 -26.20 -8.54 0.21
CA VAL A 322 -26.60 -7.39 -0.60
C VAL A 322 -27.52 -7.87 -1.71
N GLY A 323 -28.72 -7.33 -1.84
CA GLY A 323 -29.71 -7.78 -2.82
C GLY A 323 -29.38 -7.43 -4.28
N GLY A 324 -28.47 -6.49 -4.52
CA GLY A 324 -28.09 -5.94 -5.83
C GLY A 324 -26.65 -6.23 -6.24
N PRO A 325 -26.17 -5.58 -7.32
CA PRO A 325 -24.77 -5.59 -7.76
C PRO A 325 -23.77 -5.22 -6.68
N VAL A 326 -22.56 -5.79 -6.75
CA VAL A 326 -21.51 -5.56 -5.75
C VAL A 326 -20.14 -5.35 -6.39
N VAL A 327 -19.35 -4.50 -5.77
CA VAL A 327 -17.90 -4.37 -6.02
C VAL A 327 -17.17 -4.95 -4.82
N VAL A 328 -16.49 -6.08 -5.00
CA VAL A 328 -15.94 -6.89 -3.89
C VAL A 328 -14.43 -6.90 -3.93
N SER A 329 -13.80 -6.59 -2.81
CA SER A 329 -12.35 -6.78 -2.61
C SER A 329 -12.07 -7.82 -1.54
N PHE A 330 -11.01 -8.60 -1.75
CA PHE A 330 -10.44 -9.48 -0.75
C PHE A 330 -8.90 -9.49 -0.85
N LYS A 331 -8.25 -9.95 0.22
CA LYS A 331 -6.79 -10.02 0.29
C LYS A 331 -6.35 -11.45 0.67
N ALA A 332 -5.25 -11.88 0.10
CA ALA A 332 -4.52 -13.09 0.48
C ALA A 332 -3.05 -12.91 0.08
N ASN A 333 -2.14 -13.63 0.71
CA ASN A 333 -0.72 -13.52 0.37
C ASN A 333 -0.49 -13.90 -1.11
N PRO A 334 0.15 -13.03 -1.95
CA PRO A 334 0.39 -13.35 -3.36
C PRO A 334 1.14 -14.65 -3.58
N THR A 335 2.14 -14.94 -2.75
CA THR A 335 2.93 -16.18 -2.84
C THR A 335 2.05 -17.41 -2.60
N ASP A 336 1.10 -17.35 -1.68
CA ASP A 336 0.18 -18.47 -1.38
C ASP A 336 -0.84 -18.68 -2.51
N ILE A 337 -1.30 -17.60 -3.13
CA ILE A 337 -2.15 -17.66 -4.33
C ILE A 337 -1.37 -18.29 -5.48
N VAL A 338 -0.17 -17.81 -5.80
CA VAL A 338 0.67 -18.35 -6.88
C VAL A 338 0.99 -19.83 -6.68
N ALA A 339 1.24 -20.23 -5.42
CA ALA A 339 1.47 -21.63 -5.06
C ALA A 339 0.21 -22.52 -5.11
N GLY A 340 -0.98 -21.95 -5.37
CA GLY A 340 -2.23 -22.69 -5.47
C GLY A 340 -2.83 -23.14 -4.13
N LYS A 341 -2.34 -22.62 -3.00
CA LYS A 341 -2.83 -23.03 -1.68
C LYS A 341 -4.32 -22.72 -1.44
N HIS A 342 -4.88 -21.82 -2.23
CA HIS A 342 -6.28 -21.38 -2.11
C HIS A 342 -7.12 -21.71 -3.34
N ASP A 343 -6.62 -22.55 -4.26
CA ASP A 343 -7.32 -22.82 -5.53
C ASP A 343 -8.69 -23.46 -5.32
N GLU A 344 -8.78 -24.50 -4.49
CA GLU A 344 -10.06 -25.18 -4.18
C GLU A 344 -11.06 -24.20 -3.58
N PHE A 345 -10.60 -23.35 -2.65
CA PHE A 345 -11.43 -22.33 -2.04
C PHE A 345 -11.97 -21.33 -3.06
N PHE A 346 -11.10 -20.78 -3.92
CA PHE A 346 -11.52 -19.77 -4.89
C PHE A 346 -12.30 -20.36 -6.06
N ALA A 347 -11.96 -21.56 -6.54
CA ALA A 347 -12.77 -22.25 -7.55
C ALA A 347 -14.21 -22.43 -7.06
N LYS A 348 -14.39 -22.87 -5.81
CA LYS A 348 -15.70 -22.98 -5.17
C LYS A 348 -16.36 -21.62 -5.03
N TRP A 349 -15.64 -20.60 -4.50
CA TRP A 349 -16.18 -19.27 -4.28
C TRP A 349 -16.70 -18.63 -5.57
N PHE A 350 -15.95 -18.74 -6.68
CA PHE A 350 -16.37 -18.22 -7.98
C PHE A 350 -17.54 -19.03 -8.57
N SER A 351 -17.56 -20.35 -8.43
CA SER A 351 -18.64 -21.19 -8.96
C SER A 351 -19.97 -20.99 -8.23
N GLU A 352 -19.93 -20.68 -6.93
CA GLU A 352 -21.10 -20.39 -6.10
C GLU A 352 -21.59 -18.95 -6.18
N ALA A 353 -20.86 -18.09 -6.89
CA ALA A 353 -21.23 -16.68 -7.03
C ALA A 353 -22.58 -16.51 -7.73
N PRO A 354 -23.44 -15.58 -7.28
CA PRO A 354 -24.74 -15.31 -7.91
C PRO A 354 -24.62 -15.04 -9.41
N ARG A 355 -25.57 -15.61 -10.20
CA ARG A 355 -25.63 -15.44 -11.67
C ARG A 355 -26.70 -14.44 -12.13
N ASN A 356 -27.38 -13.80 -11.21
CA ASN A 356 -28.51 -12.89 -11.49
C ASN A 356 -28.16 -11.41 -11.29
N ARG A 357 -26.92 -11.08 -10.98
CA ARG A 357 -26.45 -9.71 -10.73
C ARG A 357 -24.95 -9.59 -10.97
N ASP A 358 -24.50 -8.39 -11.32
CA ASP A 358 -23.09 -8.13 -11.61
C ASP A 358 -22.25 -8.11 -10.34
N ILE A 359 -21.09 -8.76 -10.40
CA ILE A 359 -20.13 -8.89 -9.32
C ILE A 359 -18.76 -8.48 -9.89
N TRP A 360 -18.37 -7.26 -9.64
CA TRP A 360 -17.03 -6.79 -9.93
C TRP A 360 -16.11 -7.20 -8.78
N TRP A 361 -15.35 -8.26 -8.97
CA TRP A 361 -14.43 -8.74 -7.93
C TRP A 361 -13.01 -8.28 -8.21
N THR A 362 -12.26 -7.97 -7.16
CA THR A 362 -10.85 -7.64 -7.23
C THR A 362 -10.07 -8.36 -6.15
N TYR A 363 -8.88 -8.79 -6.52
CA TYR A 363 -7.88 -9.28 -5.61
C TYR A 363 -6.95 -8.12 -5.23
N TRP A 364 -6.90 -7.79 -3.94
CA TRP A 364 -6.03 -6.77 -3.36
C TRP A 364 -6.14 -5.43 -4.10
N HIS A 365 -7.26 -4.70 -3.90
CA HIS A 365 -7.40 -3.34 -4.40
C HIS A 365 -6.28 -2.45 -3.85
N GLU A 366 -5.91 -1.42 -4.61
CA GLU A 366 -4.82 -0.50 -4.28
C GLU A 366 -3.52 -1.24 -3.89
N PRO A 367 -2.99 -2.15 -4.75
CA PRO A 367 -1.76 -2.88 -4.45
C PRO A 367 -0.53 -1.97 -4.43
N GLU A 368 -0.65 -0.75 -4.95
CA GLU A 368 0.46 0.17 -5.20
C GLU A 368 1.20 0.53 -3.91
N ASP A 369 0.47 0.88 -2.86
CA ASP A 369 1.07 1.24 -1.57
C ASP A 369 1.70 0.04 -0.87
N ASP A 370 1.13 -1.15 -1.04
CA ASP A 370 1.69 -2.38 -0.52
C ASP A 370 2.99 -2.77 -1.26
N VAL A 371 3.03 -2.61 -2.59
CA VAL A 371 4.24 -2.78 -3.40
C VAL A 371 5.30 -1.74 -3.04
N GLU A 372 4.92 -0.48 -2.90
CA GLU A 372 5.82 0.59 -2.48
C GLU A 372 6.35 0.38 -1.06
N SER A 373 5.56 -0.22 -0.18
CA SER A 373 5.94 -0.60 1.17
C SER A 373 6.79 -1.87 1.21
N GLY A 374 6.90 -2.61 0.09
CA GLY A 374 7.67 -3.84 0.00
C GLY A 374 6.97 -5.05 0.62
N ASN A 375 5.65 -5.00 0.81
CA ASN A 375 4.88 -6.14 1.32
C ASN A 375 4.89 -7.31 0.33
N PHE A 376 4.92 -7.02 -0.97
CA PHE A 376 5.11 -7.95 -2.08
C PHE A 376 5.56 -7.19 -3.34
N ARG A 377 6.03 -7.91 -4.35
CA ARG A 377 6.41 -7.31 -5.63
C ARG A 377 5.19 -7.18 -6.54
N ALA A 378 5.19 -6.16 -7.40
CA ALA A 378 4.13 -5.96 -8.39
C ALA A 378 3.93 -7.18 -9.30
N GLU A 379 5.02 -7.85 -9.68
CA GLU A 379 4.98 -9.08 -10.47
C GLU A 379 4.26 -10.23 -9.72
N GLU A 380 4.57 -10.41 -8.44
CA GLU A 380 3.91 -11.43 -7.60
C GLU A 380 2.41 -11.18 -7.48
N TRP A 381 2.02 -9.92 -7.31
CA TRP A 381 0.62 -9.53 -7.29
C TRP A 381 -0.07 -9.79 -8.64
N ARG A 382 0.57 -9.43 -9.78
CA ARG A 382 0.01 -9.71 -11.11
C ARG A 382 -0.15 -11.20 -11.36
N ASP A 383 0.82 -12.02 -10.96
CA ASP A 383 0.76 -13.48 -11.15
C ASP A 383 -0.35 -14.10 -10.30
N ALA A 384 -0.48 -13.65 -9.05
CA ALA A 384 -1.60 -14.04 -8.19
C ALA A 384 -2.96 -13.62 -8.80
N TYR A 385 -3.06 -12.41 -9.32
CA TYR A 385 -4.28 -11.93 -9.98
C TYR A 385 -4.62 -12.80 -11.20
N ARG A 386 -3.64 -13.09 -12.08
CA ARG A 386 -3.86 -13.95 -13.27
C ARG A 386 -4.34 -15.34 -12.90
N ARG A 387 -3.78 -15.91 -11.83
CA ARG A 387 -4.25 -17.23 -11.35
C ARG A 387 -5.70 -17.19 -10.91
N LEU A 388 -6.08 -16.21 -10.11
CA LEU A 388 -7.46 -16.05 -9.67
C LEU A 388 -8.42 -15.75 -10.84
N ALA A 389 -8.00 -14.93 -11.79
CA ALA A 389 -8.77 -14.67 -13.00
C ALA A 389 -9.02 -15.96 -13.81
N GLY A 390 -8.02 -16.84 -13.89
CA GLY A 390 -8.20 -18.17 -14.49
C GLY A 390 -9.26 -19.02 -13.79
N LEU A 391 -9.27 -19.02 -12.45
CA LEU A 391 -10.29 -19.73 -11.66
C LEU A 391 -11.68 -19.11 -11.80
N ALA A 392 -11.76 -17.77 -11.85
CA ALA A 392 -13.02 -17.07 -12.07
C ALA A 392 -13.59 -17.35 -13.47
N ASN A 393 -12.73 -17.33 -14.50
CA ASN A 393 -13.14 -17.64 -15.87
C ASN A 393 -13.64 -19.10 -16.00
N ALA A 394 -13.01 -20.04 -15.29
CA ALA A 394 -13.43 -21.45 -15.25
C ALA A 394 -14.81 -21.65 -14.61
N ALA A 395 -15.31 -20.71 -13.81
CA ALA A 395 -16.66 -20.75 -13.25
C ALA A 395 -17.74 -20.45 -14.30
N ASP A 396 -17.37 -19.95 -15.47
CA ASP A 396 -18.28 -19.62 -16.59
C ASP A 396 -19.52 -18.83 -16.15
N ASN A 397 -19.30 -17.81 -15.31
CA ASN A 397 -20.37 -16.96 -14.79
C ASN A 397 -20.30 -15.58 -15.46
N PRO A 398 -21.22 -15.24 -16.37
CA PRO A 398 -21.18 -13.98 -17.11
C PRO A 398 -21.43 -12.73 -16.25
N LYS A 399 -21.73 -12.93 -14.96
CA LYS A 399 -21.92 -11.88 -13.98
C LYS A 399 -20.73 -11.65 -13.06
N LEU A 400 -19.67 -12.46 -13.22
CA LEU A 400 -18.37 -12.22 -12.58
C LEU A 400 -17.49 -11.40 -13.50
N HIS A 401 -17.08 -10.25 -13.05
CA HIS A 401 -16.20 -9.35 -13.81
C HIS A 401 -14.83 -9.23 -13.12
N ASN A 402 -13.81 -9.75 -13.78
CA ASN A 402 -12.42 -9.67 -13.32
C ASN A 402 -11.97 -8.20 -13.34
N THR A 403 -11.99 -7.54 -12.19
CA THR A 403 -11.80 -6.10 -12.08
C THR A 403 -10.49 -5.77 -11.36
N VAL A 404 -9.61 -5.01 -11.99
CA VAL A 404 -8.44 -4.42 -11.31
C VAL A 404 -8.84 -3.07 -10.74
N ILE A 405 -8.65 -2.90 -9.43
CA ILE A 405 -8.93 -1.62 -8.76
C ILE A 405 -7.60 -0.98 -8.32
N LEU A 406 -7.30 0.19 -8.88
CA LEU A 406 -6.09 0.97 -8.66
C LEU A 406 -6.43 2.39 -8.19
N MET A 407 -5.47 3.02 -7.52
CA MET A 407 -5.56 4.44 -7.19
C MET A 407 -5.56 5.30 -8.45
N CYS A 408 -6.43 6.31 -8.54
CA CYS A 408 -6.35 7.33 -9.59
C CYS A 408 -4.97 8.03 -9.66
N TRP A 409 -4.26 8.05 -8.55
CA TRP A 409 -2.90 8.59 -8.48
C TRP A 409 -1.90 7.82 -9.35
N THR A 410 -2.12 6.53 -9.59
CA THR A 410 -1.24 5.67 -10.40
C THR A 410 -1.10 6.16 -11.83
N VAL A 411 -2.15 6.70 -12.43
CA VAL A 411 -2.11 7.27 -13.79
C VAL A 411 -1.76 8.76 -13.81
N ASN A 412 -1.44 9.35 -12.66
CA ASN A 412 -0.93 10.71 -12.60
C ASN A 412 0.59 10.70 -12.87
N PRO A 413 1.11 11.47 -13.84
CA PRO A 413 2.55 11.50 -14.13
C PRO A 413 3.43 11.90 -12.94
N ARG A 414 2.86 12.58 -11.94
CA ARG A 414 3.56 12.96 -10.72
C ARG A 414 3.73 11.81 -9.72
N SER A 415 2.99 10.70 -9.88
CA SER A 415 3.09 9.55 -8.98
C SER A 415 4.44 8.85 -9.11
N GLY A 416 5.05 8.89 -10.29
CA GLY A 416 6.22 8.08 -10.61
C GLY A 416 5.92 6.58 -10.67
N ARG A 417 4.65 6.18 -10.59
CA ARG A 417 4.17 4.80 -10.75
C ARG A 417 4.09 4.48 -12.23
N ASP A 418 4.34 3.22 -12.57
CA ASP A 418 4.07 2.68 -13.89
C ASP A 418 2.78 1.86 -13.79
N PHE A 419 1.76 2.23 -14.59
CA PHE A 419 0.50 1.50 -14.65
C PHE A 419 0.71 0.02 -15.01
N ASP A 420 1.65 -0.27 -15.90
CA ASP A 420 1.92 -1.63 -16.36
C ASP A 420 2.50 -2.53 -15.26
N ASP A 421 3.08 -1.95 -14.21
CA ASP A 421 3.47 -2.69 -13.02
C ASP A 421 2.25 -3.25 -12.25
N PHE A 422 1.04 -2.69 -12.47
CA PHE A 422 -0.21 -3.07 -11.80
C PHE A 422 -1.29 -3.55 -12.77
N PHE A 423 -0.94 -3.84 -14.01
CA PHE A 423 -1.88 -4.36 -14.99
C PHE A 423 -1.57 -5.81 -15.35
N PRO A 424 -2.40 -6.79 -14.95
CA PRO A 424 -2.17 -8.21 -15.22
C PRO A 424 -2.30 -8.61 -16.69
N GLY A 425 -2.79 -7.71 -17.55
CA GLY A 425 -3.00 -7.93 -18.97
C GLY A 425 -4.47 -8.14 -19.35
N LYS A 426 -4.81 -7.81 -20.59
CA LYS A 426 -6.20 -7.86 -21.10
C LYS A 426 -6.84 -9.25 -21.05
N SER A 427 -6.06 -10.32 -21.09
CA SER A 427 -6.59 -11.68 -20.97
C SER A 427 -7.10 -12.04 -19.57
N ALA A 428 -6.69 -11.28 -18.55
CA ALA A 428 -7.05 -11.52 -17.16
C ALA A 428 -7.99 -10.44 -16.60
N VAL A 429 -8.14 -9.31 -17.28
CA VAL A 429 -8.88 -8.13 -16.79
C VAL A 429 -10.02 -7.80 -17.72
N GLU A 430 -11.23 -7.75 -17.20
CA GLU A 430 -12.46 -7.42 -17.95
C GLU A 430 -12.94 -6.00 -17.67
N ALA A 431 -12.60 -5.43 -16.51
CA ALA A 431 -12.96 -4.08 -16.15
C ALA A 431 -11.87 -3.40 -15.30
N LEU A 432 -11.85 -2.08 -15.28
CA LEU A 432 -11.03 -1.28 -14.38
C LEU A 432 -11.89 -0.59 -13.33
N GLY A 433 -11.47 -0.70 -12.08
CA GLY A 433 -11.98 0.11 -10.98
C GLY A 433 -10.95 1.15 -10.57
N TRP A 434 -11.41 2.29 -10.12
CA TRP A 434 -10.54 3.37 -9.69
C TRP A 434 -10.95 3.92 -8.34
N ASP A 435 -9.97 4.14 -7.48
CA ASP A 435 -10.14 4.77 -6.18
C ASP A 435 -9.59 6.20 -6.25
N CYS A 436 -10.51 7.18 -6.21
CA CYS A 436 -10.25 8.57 -6.52
C CYS A 436 -10.84 9.50 -5.45
N TYR A 437 -10.01 10.25 -4.79
CA TYR A 437 -10.42 11.11 -3.68
C TYR A 437 -10.11 12.59 -3.90
N SER A 438 -10.98 13.46 -3.37
CA SER A 438 -10.76 14.89 -3.30
C SER A 438 -10.25 15.27 -1.92
N HIS A 439 -8.93 15.15 -1.68
CA HIS A 439 -8.37 15.59 -0.41
C HIS A 439 -6.85 15.82 -0.44
N PRO A 440 -6.36 16.88 -1.03
CA PRO A 440 -5.08 17.38 -0.54
C PRO A 440 -5.29 17.87 0.89
N SER A 441 -4.34 17.57 1.78
CA SER A 441 -4.42 17.94 3.21
C SER A 441 -4.54 19.43 3.47
N ASP A 442 -4.22 20.24 2.47
CA ASP A 442 -4.22 21.71 2.45
C ASP A 442 -5.34 22.31 1.58
N ALA A 443 -6.20 21.47 0.97
CA ALA A 443 -7.26 21.96 0.10
C ALA A 443 -8.35 22.69 0.88
N THR A 444 -8.67 23.87 0.42
CA THR A 444 -9.82 24.68 0.87
C THR A 444 -11.03 24.53 -0.06
N THR A 445 -10.89 23.74 -1.13
CA THR A 445 -11.91 23.50 -2.15
C THR A 445 -11.95 22.03 -2.56
N TYR A 446 -13.09 21.57 -3.05
CA TYR A 446 -13.22 20.23 -3.63
C TYR A 446 -12.60 20.20 -5.03
N ALA A 447 -11.93 19.12 -5.36
CA ALA A 447 -11.31 18.94 -6.68
C ALA A 447 -12.40 18.82 -7.77
N ARG A 448 -12.12 19.34 -8.94
CA ARG A 448 -13.03 19.20 -10.09
C ARG A 448 -13.03 17.74 -10.59
N PRO A 449 -14.17 17.25 -11.09
CA PRO A 449 -14.27 15.89 -11.61
C PRO A 449 -13.21 15.55 -12.68
N GLU A 450 -12.91 16.49 -13.58
CA GLU A 450 -11.90 16.31 -14.63
C GLU A 450 -10.51 16.05 -14.06
N ASP A 451 -10.16 16.75 -13.00
CA ASP A 451 -8.84 16.65 -12.37
C ASP A 451 -8.70 15.33 -11.59
N MET A 452 -9.81 14.85 -11.02
CA MET A 452 -9.85 13.59 -10.26
C MET A 452 -9.89 12.35 -11.18
N TYR A 453 -10.82 12.31 -12.11
CA TYR A 453 -11.15 11.09 -12.86
C TYR A 453 -10.61 11.10 -14.29
N GLY A 454 -10.29 12.26 -14.87
CA GLY A 454 -10.03 12.41 -16.30
C GLY A 454 -8.95 11.46 -16.81
N ARG A 455 -7.84 11.30 -16.08
CA ARG A 455 -6.74 10.39 -16.48
C ARG A 455 -7.12 8.92 -16.39
N ALA A 456 -7.85 8.55 -15.34
CA ALA A 456 -8.35 7.18 -15.14
C ALA A 456 -9.31 6.77 -16.28
N VAL A 457 -10.24 7.66 -16.63
CA VAL A 457 -11.16 7.46 -17.77
C VAL A 457 -10.40 7.36 -19.10
N THR A 458 -9.41 8.23 -19.31
CA THR A 458 -8.57 8.18 -20.53
C THR A 458 -7.84 6.84 -20.62
N LYS A 459 -7.19 6.39 -19.54
CA LYS A 459 -6.48 5.11 -19.50
C LYS A 459 -7.40 3.93 -19.78
N SER A 460 -8.60 3.91 -19.19
CA SER A 460 -9.59 2.85 -19.42
C SER A 460 -10.04 2.78 -20.88
N ARG A 461 -10.27 3.94 -21.50
CA ARG A 461 -10.63 4.05 -22.93
C ARG A 461 -9.49 3.63 -23.87
N GLU A 462 -8.24 4.00 -23.55
CA GLU A 462 -7.05 3.55 -24.30
C GLU A 462 -6.94 2.02 -24.30
N LEU A 463 -7.31 1.39 -23.19
CA LEU A 463 -7.32 -0.06 -23.08
C LEU A 463 -8.58 -0.70 -23.68
N GLY A 464 -9.61 0.08 -23.99
CA GLY A 464 -10.90 -0.43 -24.46
C GLY A 464 -11.63 -1.29 -23.42
N LEU A 465 -11.40 -1.01 -22.13
CA LEU A 465 -12.02 -1.75 -21.03
C LEU A 465 -13.17 -0.95 -20.40
N PRO A 466 -14.27 -1.61 -20.04
CA PRO A 466 -15.26 -1.06 -19.10
C PRO A 466 -14.59 -0.56 -17.83
N TRP A 467 -15.16 0.46 -17.21
CA TRP A 467 -14.58 1.04 -16.01
C TRP A 467 -15.63 1.56 -15.03
N GLY A 468 -15.25 1.65 -13.77
CA GLY A 468 -16.05 2.25 -12.71
C GLY A 468 -15.18 2.96 -11.67
N ILE A 469 -15.85 3.67 -10.77
CA ILE A 469 -15.20 4.28 -9.60
C ILE A 469 -15.56 3.41 -8.39
N ALA A 470 -14.56 2.65 -7.92
CA ALA A 470 -14.75 1.72 -6.82
C ALA A 470 -14.72 2.42 -5.46
N GLU A 471 -14.03 3.57 -5.39
CA GLU A 471 -14.06 4.44 -4.21
C GLU A 471 -13.93 5.91 -4.63
N THR A 472 -14.82 6.74 -4.09
CA THR A 472 -14.68 8.19 -4.18
C THR A 472 -15.19 8.86 -2.92
N GLY A 473 -14.60 10.00 -2.56
CA GLY A 473 -15.02 10.72 -1.37
C GLY A 473 -14.22 11.98 -1.12
N SER A 474 -14.70 12.76 -0.17
CA SER A 474 -13.98 13.88 0.40
C SER A 474 -14.39 14.10 1.85
N ARG A 475 -13.43 14.48 2.68
CA ARG A 475 -13.73 15.12 3.97
C ARG A 475 -14.33 16.49 3.73
N LEU A 476 -15.01 17.06 4.72
CA LEU A 476 -15.38 18.48 4.65
C LEU A 476 -14.10 19.33 4.55
N VAL A 477 -14.09 20.26 3.61
CA VAL A 477 -12.99 21.23 3.49
C VAL A 477 -13.18 22.37 4.50
N PRO A 478 -12.10 23.03 4.95
CA PRO A 478 -12.21 24.21 5.80
C PRO A 478 -13.17 25.26 5.21
N GLY A 479 -14.09 25.76 6.03
CA GLY A 479 -15.12 26.71 5.60
C GLY A 479 -16.32 26.09 4.89
N ASP A 480 -16.52 24.77 5.07
CA ASP A 480 -17.71 24.04 4.63
C ASP A 480 -18.28 23.17 5.76
N GLU A 481 -18.42 23.76 6.95
CA GLU A 481 -18.89 23.04 8.15
C GLU A 481 -20.33 22.53 7.98
N SER A 482 -21.12 23.16 7.13
CA SER A 482 -22.50 22.73 6.83
C SER A 482 -22.60 21.58 5.82
N GLY A 483 -21.56 21.33 5.01
CA GLY A 483 -21.56 20.35 3.92
C GLY A 483 -22.26 20.84 2.63
N GLU A 484 -22.68 22.11 2.55
CA GLU A 484 -23.36 22.65 1.37
C GLU A 484 -22.44 22.65 0.13
N LYS A 485 -21.18 23.02 0.27
CA LYS A 485 -20.22 22.96 -0.86
C LYS A 485 -19.92 21.50 -1.25
N ARG A 486 -19.82 20.59 -0.26
CA ARG A 486 -19.68 19.14 -0.53
C ARG A 486 -20.90 18.61 -1.28
N ALA A 487 -22.09 19.03 -0.93
CA ALA A 487 -23.32 18.66 -1.62
C ALA A 487 -23.32 19.08 -3.11
N VAL A 488 -22.89 20.29 -3.41
CA VAL A 488 -22.71 20.75 -4.80
C VAL A 488 -21.68 19.90 -5.53
N TRP A 489 -20.55 19.61 -4.89
CA TRP A 489 -19.50 18.78 -5.44
C TRP A 489 -19.98 17.34 -5.72
N LEU A 490 -20.73 16.72 -4.80
CA LEU A 490 -21.29 15.37 -4.97
C LEU A 490 -22.21 15.28 -6.20
N ARG A 491 -23.10 16.24 -6.41
CA ARG A 491 -23.94 16.29 -7.63
C ARG A 491 -23.10 16.48 -8.88
N SER A 492 -22.06 17.29 -8.81
CA SER A 492 -21.13 17.53 -9.92
C SER A 492 -20.39 16.27 -10.34
N ILE A 493 -19.83 15.49 -9.40
CA ILE A 493 -19.16 14.23 -9.73
C ILE A 493 -20.13 13.17 -10.24
N GLY A 494 -21.33 13.05 -9.64
CA GLY A 494 -22.36 12.12 -10.11
C GLY A 494 -22.74 12.37 -11.57
N SER A 495 -23.09 13.61 -11.89
CA SER A 495 -23.42 14.01 -13.26
C SER A 495 -22.27 13.80 -14.24
N TRP A 496 -21.04 14.15 -13.84
CA TRP A 496 -19.86 14.00 -14.70
C TRP A 496 -19.53 12.54 -15.02
N LEU A 497 -19.67 11.64 -14.05
CA LEU A 497 -19.40 10.21 -14.20
C LEU A 497 -20.49 9.50 -15.01
N ALA A 498 -21.77 9.83 -14.76
CA ALA A 498 -22.90 9.30 -15.53
C ALA A 498 -22.81 9.61 -17.03
N GLN A 499 -22.38 10.84 -17.37
CA GLN A 499 -22.20 11.26 -18.78
C GLN A 499 -21.02 10.60 -19.49
N ARG A 500 -20.25 9.75 -18.82
CA ARG A 500 -19.03 9.12 -19.36
C ARG A 500 -19.07 7.61 -19.32
N ASP A 501 -20.24 7.02 -19.08
CA ASP A 501 -20.51 5.59 -19.11
C ASP A 501 -19.70 4.79 -18.06
N ALA A 502 -19.56 5.32 -16.85
CA ALA A 502 -19.05 4.54 -15.74
C ALA A 502 -19.98 3.36 -15.47
N ALA A 503 -19.46 2.14 -15.35
CA ALA A 503 -20.28 0.97 -15.04
C ALA A 503 -20.86 1.05 -13.62
N PHE A 504 -20.05 1.53 -12.67
CA PHE A 504 -20.43 1.72 -11.28
C PHE A 504 -19.66 2.88 -10.64
N VAL A 505 -20.28 3.47 -9.61
CA VAL A 505 -19.67 4.51 -8.78
C VAL A 505 -20.07 4.27 -7.33
N THR A 506 -19.10 4.05 -6.43
CA THR A 506 -19.37 3.89 -5.01
C THR A 506 -18.71 4.99 -4.18
N TYR A 507 -19.50 5.66 -3.37
CA TYR A 507 -19.01 6.61 -2.38
C TYR A 507 -18.36 5.88 -1.21
N PHE A 508 -17.19 6.32 -0.76
CA PHE A 508 -16.48 5.74 0.37
C PHE A 508 -17.03 6.30 1.70
N ASP A 509 -18.12 5.71 2.18
CA ASP A 509 -18.75 6.11 3.45
C ASP A 509 -18.03 5.45 4.63
N SER A 510 -16.89 5.99 5.04
CA SER A 510 -15.97 5.37 6.00
C SER A 510 -15.23 6.39 6.85
N VAL A 511 -14.65 5.90 7.96
CA VAL A 511 -13.73 6.64 8.83
C VAL A 511 -12.26 6.28 8.58
N VAL A 512 -12.00 5.31 7.71
CA VAL A 512 -10.63 4.89 7.38
C VAL A 512 -9.94 6.00 6.58
N GLY A 513 -8.75 6.41 7.02
CA GLY A 513 -8.01 7.51 6.41
C GLY A 513 -8.58 8.92 6.68
N GLY A 514 -9.70 9.02 7.41
CA GLY A 514 -10.34 10.27 7.81
C GLY A 514 -11.86 10.18 7.86
N GLU A 515 -12.52 11.29 8.17
CA GLU A 515 -13.98 11.34 8.23
C GLU A 515 -14.55 11.60 6.82
N PHE A 516 -14.84 10.52 6.10
CA PHE A 516 -15.45 10.58 4.76
C PHE A 516 -16.96 10.43 4.80
N ARG A 517 -17.53 9.99 5.92
CA ARG A 517 -18.98 9.75 6.03
C ARG A 517 -19.80 11.00 5.73
N LEU A 518 -20.93 10.80 5.08
CA LEU A 518 -21.88 11.85 4.83
C LEU A 518 -22.76 12.03 6.07
N LEU A 519 -22.26 12.79 7.06
CA LEU A 519 -22.96 13.01 8.33
C LEU A 519 -23.96 14.17 8.26
N ASP A 520 -23.67 15.20 7.47
CA ASP A 520 -24.52 16.36 7.27
C ASP A 520 -25.66 16.09 6.29
N GLN A 521 -26.79 16.74 6.49
CA GLN A 521 -27.98 16.53 5.68
C GLN A 521 -27.83 17.01 4.22
N PRO A 522 -27.16 18.14 3.91
CA PRO A 522 -26.92 18.54 2.53
C PRO A 522 -26.17 17.48 1.71
N SER A 523 -25.08 16.90 2.26
CA SER A 523 -24.31 15.87 1.58
C SER A 523 -25.10 14.57 1.40
N LYS A 524 -25.85 14.12 2.41
CA LYS A 524 -26.74 12.94 2.31
C LYS A 524 -27.79 13.13 1.21
N SER A 525 -28.47 14.28 1.20
CA SER A 525 -29.47 14.57 0.18
C SER A 525 -28.85 14.63 -1.21
N ALA A 526 -27.67 15.24 -1.35
CA ALA A 526 -26.98 15.30 -2.62
C ALA A 526 -26.59 13.93 -3.16
N TRP A 527 -26.10 13.01 -2.29
CA TRP A 527 -25.75 11.66 -2.74
C TRP A 527 -27.00 10.84 -3.05
N ARG A 528 -28.07 11.01 -2.28
CA ARG A 528 -29.39 10.44 -2.60
C ARG A 528 -29.89 10.90 -3.98
N ASP A 529 -29.77 12.20 -4.29
CA ASP A 529 -30.12 12.73 -5.60
C ASP A 529 -29.28 12.09 -6.71
N VAL A 530 -27.99 11.87 -6.49
CA VAL A 530 -27.10 11.17 -7.44
C VAL A 530 -27.55 9.75 -7.67
N VAL A 531 -27.82 8.97 -6.62
CA VAL A 531 -28.28 7.58 -6.71
C VAL A 531 -29.61 7.46 -7.45
N ASN A 532 -30.53 8.43 -7.28
CA ASN A 532 -31.88 8.32 -7.83
C ASN A 532 -32.05 8.92 -9.23
N ASN A 533 -31.18 9.85 -9.66
CA ASN A 533 -31.39 10.63 -10.89
C ASN A 533 -30.43 10.26 -12.03
N PHE A 534 -29.41 9.49 -11.78
CA PHE A 534 -28.43 9.03 -12.79
C PHE A 534 -28.39 7.50 -12.88
#